data_d2ffd924e9f79e6af8fbee845df82b84
#
_entry.id   d2ffd924e9f79e6af8fbee845df82b84
#
_cell.length_a   1.000
_cell.length_b   1.000
_cell.length_c   1.000
_cell.angle_alpha   90.00
_cell.angle_beta   90.00
_cell.angle_gamma   90.00
#
_symmetry.space_group_name_H-M   'P 1'
#
loop_
_entity.id
_entity.type
_entity.pdbx_description
1 polymer ?
#
loop_
_entity_poly.entity_id
_entity_poly.type
_entity_poly.pdbx_seq_one_letter_code
_entity_poly.pdbx_strand_id
1 'polypeptide(L)'
;MGRLLIRACAGGVLLLAGAADAYELDLSVDLRAVSSNASNSRLEGGLGKLRYDATDDGLRLGYLRLGYRVDLTQTLRLTAEAVAYGDHDVNPLDLTELYAEWRPLAASSWRSRLKVGAFYPEISLENRMRGWRSPYTLSSSAINTWVGEELRTIGAEYSLELLGRSRGHAFDLTFNAAAFGWNDTAGTVLASRGWGLHDRQSTLFGRFANGGQALPQRTLFFDDLDKRAGYYAGTAANYRGLLEARLHHYDNRARLSPDDPRIQDDPWKTYFDSLGLRWTPTAEWTLITQWLHGRTYDSVDSPANAWSFHSEFLLASWKRGPMRYSARYDRYNSQQTASNFIQYIGFYLGDDGHAWTLAGARQLSEHWTAVLEGIQADSTVAQRVFTGDPLALRERQWQLAIRYDK
;
A
#
# COMPACT_ATOMS: atom_id res chain seq x y z
N MET A 1 5.33 26.96 -2.62
CA MET A 1 3.89 27.19 -2.44
C MET A 1 3.14 25.98 -1.87
N GLY A 2 3.47 24.76 -2.22
CA GLY A 2 2.79 23.55 -1.71
C GLY A 2 2.88 23.33 -0.18
N ARG A 3 4.01 23.69 0.45
CA ARG A 3 4.18 23.53 1.92
C ARG A 3 3.28 24.43 2.76
N LEU A 4 2.81 25.57 2.23
CA LEU A 4 1.91 26.49 2.96
C LEU A 4 0.45 26.02 2.90
N LEU A 5 0.01 25.48 1.76
CA LEU A 5 -1.37 24.99 1.61
C LEU A 5 -1.66 23.78 2.53
N ILE A 6 -0.71 22.87 2.67
CA ILE A 6 -0.91 21.63 3.44
C ILE A 6 -0.84 21.92 4.96
N ARG A 7 0.02 22.84 5.41
CA ARG A 7 0.02 23.31 6.82
C ARG A 7 -1.25 24.08 7.18
N ALA A 8 -1.84 24.81 6.24
CA ALA A 8 -3.12 25.49 6.42
C ALA A 8 -4.29 24.49 6.51
N CYS A 9 -4.25 23.34 5.79
CA CYS A 9 -5.26 22.31 5.87
C CYS A 9 -5.24 21.56 7.21
N ALA A 10 -4.06 21.26 7.77
CA ALA A 10 -3.96 20.58 9.07
C ALA A 10 -4.46 21.46 10.24
N GLY A 11 -4.25 22.76 10.19
CA GLY A 11 -4.81 23.72 11.15
C GLY A 11 -6.30 23.96 11.01
N GLY A 12 -6.83 23.84 9.77
CA GLY A 12 -8.25 24.03 9.48
C GLY A 12 -9.14 22.88 9.93
N VAL A 13 -8.63 21.65 9.95
CA VAL A 13 -9.40 20.46 10.39
C VAL A 13 -9.76 20.52 11.87
N LEU A 14 -8.90 21.06 12.72
CA LEU A 14 -9.17 21.23 14.15
C LEU A 14 -10.19 22.34 14.48
N LEU A 15 -10.37 23.33 13.58
CA LEU A 15 -11.30 24.44 13.79
C LEU A 15 -12.74 24.13 13.31
N LEU A 16 -12.93 23.13 12.44
CA LEU A 16 -14.24 22.71 11.95
C LEU A 16 -15.01 21.77 12.92
N ALA A 17 -14.36 21.31 13.98
CA ALA A 17 -14.96 20.41 14.99
C ALA A 17 -16.13 21.04 15.79
N GLY A 18 -16.30 22.37 15.71
CA GLY A 18 -17.35 23.09 16.44
C GLY A 18 -18.70 23.21 15.73
N ALA A 19 -18.82 22.77 14.45
CA ALA A 19 -20.03 22.97 13.64
C ALA A 19 -20.57 21.65 13.02
N ALA A 20 -19.99 20.49 13.37
CA ALA A 20 -20.38 19.20 12.78
C ALA A 20 -21.35 18.44 13.70
N ASP A 21 -22.47 17.99 13.15
CA ASP A 21 -23.52 17.25 13.87
C ASP A 21 -23.08 15.83 14.29
N ALA A 22 -22.07 15.26 13.64
CA ALA A 22 -21.49 13.94 13.99
C ALA A 22 -20.02 13.84 13.56
N TYR A 23 -19.18 13.41 14.48
CA TYR A 23 -17.81 13.01 14.19
C TYR A 23 -17.50 11.62 14.75
N GLU A 24 -16.60 10.91 14.10
CA GLU A 24 -16.12 9.60 14.50
C GLU A 24 -14.60 9.67 14.67
N LEU A 25 -14.13 9.28 15.85
CA LEU A 25 -12.71 9.20 16.18
C LEU A 25 -12.34 7.74 16.39
N ASP A 26 -11.40 7.25 15.60
CA ASP A 26 -10.86 5.89 15.67
C ASP A 26 -9.43 5.93 16.21
N LEU A 27 -9.16 5.12 17.21
CA LEU A 27 -7.82 4.91 17.74
C LEU A 27 -7.44 3.44 17.58
N SER A 28 -6.27 3.18 17.00
CA SER A 28 -5.71 1.83 16.96
C SER A 28 -4.26 1.83 17.45
N VAL A 29 -3.93 0.85 18.29
CA VAL A 29 -2.57 0.63 18.81
C VAL A 29 -2.18 -0.82 18.55
N ASP A 30 -0.97 -1.05 18.05
CA ASP A 30 -0.41 -2.37 17.80
C ASP A 30 0.95 -2.49 18.49
N LEU A 31 1.03 -3.33 19.51
CA LEU A 31 2.26 -3.66 20.22
C LEU A 31 2.67 -5.08 19.88
N ARG A 32 3.94 -5.29 19.53
CA ARG A 32 4.47 -6.57 19.06
C ARG A 32 5.67 -7.04 19.83
N ALA A 33 5.70 -8.33 20.16
CA ALA A 33 6.93 -9.05 20.42
C ALA A 33 7.39 -9.69 19.11
N VAL A 34 8.62 -9.39 18.71
CA VAL A 34 9.20 -9.78 17.41
C VAL A 34 10.42 -10.66 17.64
N SER A 35 10.58 -11.69 16.81
CA SER A 35 11.82 -12.44 16.63
C SER A 35 12.05 -12.65 15.12
N SER A 36 13.21 -12.25 14.63
CA SER A 36 13.55 -12.26 13.21
C SER A 36 15.01 -12.73 12.97
N ASN A 37 15.22 -13.43 11.87
CA ASN A 37 16.58 -13.70 11.36
C ASN A 37 16.82 -13.01 10.00
N ALA A 38 15.94 -12.07 9.63
CA ALA A 38 16.03 -11.37 8.36
C ALA A 38 17.31 -10.52 8.27
N SER A 39 17.77 -10.31 7.06
CA SER A 39 18.81 -9.34 6.76
C SER A 39 18.28 -7.91 6.93
N ASN A 40 19.19 -6.92 6.90
CA ASN A 40 18.84 -5.51 7.09
C ASN A 40 17.58 -5.12 6.31
N SER A 41 16.60 -4.59 7.02
CA SER A 41 15.27 -4.30 6.51
C SER A 41 15.32 -3.30 5.35
N ARG A 42 14.46 -3.54 4.35
CA ARG A 42 14.29 -2.58 3.25
C ARG A 42 13.83 -1.20 3.73
N LEU A 43 13.14 -1.13 4.85
CA LEU A 43 12.69 0.14 5.44
C LEU A 43 13.86 0.99 5.94
N GLU A 44 14.98 0.36 6.30
CA GLU A 44 16.23 1.00 6.72
C GLU A 44 17.26 1.12 5.59
N GLY A 45 16.84 0.88 4.35
CA GLY A 45 17.72 0.96 3.18
C GLY A 45 18.40 -0.35 2.79
N GLY A 46 18.11 -1.45 3.48
CA GLY A 46 18.59 -2.78 3.16
C GLY A 46 17.81 -3.48 2.04
N LEU A 47 18.10 -4.75 1.84
CA LEU A 47 17.50 -5.62 0.82
C LEU A 47 16.72 -6.80 1.43
N GLY A 48 16.48 -6.77 2.75
CA GLY A 48 15.63 -7.70 3.46
C GLY A 48 14.16 -7.56 3.04
N LYS A 49 13.42 -8.66 3.07
CA LYS A 49 12.02 -8.71 2.62
C LYS A 49 11.01 -8.38 3.71
N LEU A 50 11.41 -8.53 4.96
CA LEU A 50 10.55 -8.41 6.12
C LEU A 50 10.66 -7.03 6.77
N ARG A 51 9.68 -6.69 7.62
CA ARG A 51 9.65 -5.41 8.32
C ARG A 51 10.77 -5.25 9.31
N TYR A 52 11.02 -6.31 10.08
CA TYR A 52 11.99 -6.33 11.16
C TYR A 52 13.14 -7.26 10.78
N ASP A 53 14.35 -6.82 11.02
CA ASP A 53 15.55 -7.63 10.82
C ASP A 53 16.04 -8.29 12.13
N ALA A 54 17.18 -8.97 12.08
CA ALA A 54 17.74 -9.70 13.23
C ALA A 54 18.16 -8.79 14.40
N THR A 55 18.23 -7.47 14.21
CA THR A 55 18.55 -6.50 15.27
C THR A 55 17.30 -5.96 15.98
N ASP A 56 16.11 -6.25 15.43
CA ASP A 56 14.82 -5.77 15.91
C ASP A 56 14.13 -6.72 16.90
N ASP A 57 14.79 -7.77 17.35
CA ASP A 57 14.20 -8.70 18.34
C ASP A 57 13.71 -7.96 19.59
N GLY A 58 12.57 -8.40 20.14
CA GLY A 58 11.97 -7.86 21.36
C GLY A 58 10.66 -7.11 21.14
N LEU A 59 10.35 -6.18 22.03
CA LEU A 59 9.11 -5.41 22.01
C LEU A 59 9.22 -4.21 21.05
N ARG A 60 8.23 -4.07 20.18
CA ARG A 60 8.14 -3.00 19.19
C ARG A 60 6.74 -2.39 19.18
N LEU A 61 6.68 -1.09 18.92
CA LEU A 61 5.43 -0.43 18.52
C LEU A 61 5.21 -0.69 17.04
N GLY A 62 4.26 -1.52 16.69
CA GLY A 62 3.87 -1.78 15.32
C GLY A 62 3.32 -0.51 14.66
N TYR A 63 2.34 0.12 15.29
CA TYR A 63 1.82 1.44 14.95
C TYR A 63 0.94 2.02 16.06
N LEU A 64 0.81 3.34 16.05
CA LEU A 64 -0.28 4.11 16.64
C LEU A 64 -1.01 4.80 15.51
N ARG A 65 -2.31 4.54 15.32
CA ARG A 65 -3.14 5.14 14.28
C ARG A 65 -4.28 5.95 14.88
N LEU A 66 -4.53 7.10 14.29
CA LEU A 66 -5.65 7.98 14.61
C LEU A 66 -6.42 8.28 13.33
N GLY A 67 -7.68 7.83 13.28
CA GLY A 67 -8.63 8.14 12.22
C GLY A 67 -9.64 9.17 12.70
N TYR A 68 -9.90 10.19 11.90
CA TYR A 68 -10.92 11.20 12.15
C TYR A 68 -11.84 11.31 10.94
N ARG A 69 -13.14 11.20 11.17
CA ARG A 69 -14.18 11.39 10.15
C ARG A 69 -15.23 12.32 10.66
N VAL A 70 -15.65 13.23 9.80
CA VAL A 70 -16.71 14.19 10.12
C VAL A 70 -17.66 14.35 8.94
N ASP A 71 -18.95 14.22 9.21
CA ASP A 71 -20.00 14.52 8.24
C ASP A 71 -20.28 16.02 8.28
N LEU A 72 -19.78 16.74 7.26
CA LEU A 72 -20.00 18.17 7.09
C LEU A 72 -21.42 18.47 6.62
N THR A 73 -22.00 17.54 5.86
CA THR A 73 -23.41 17.52 5.44
C THR A 73 -23.87 16.06 5.30
N GLN A 74 -25.13 15.83 5.01
CA GLN A 74 -25.66 14.50 4.71
C GLN A 74 -25.00 13.80 3.50
N THR A 75 -24.29 14.55 2.67
CA THR A 75 -23.68 14.06 1.43
C THR A 75 -22.18 14.29 1.37
N LEU A 76 -21.59 15.07 2.27
CA LEU A 76 -20.18 15.43 2.26
C LEU A 76 -19.51 15.02 3.57
N ARG A 77 -18.50 14.15 3.47
CA ARG A 77 -17.67 13.66 4.57
C ARG A 77 -16.22 14.07 4.37
N LEU A 78 -15.54 14.45 5.44
CA LEU A 78 -14.09 14.60 5.49
C LEU A 78 -13.49 13.43 6.27
N THR A 79 -12.37 12.89 5.79
CA THR A 79 -11.61 11.82 6.42
C THR A 79 -10.15 12.22 6.52
N ALA A 80 -9.55 11.99 7.69
CA ALA A 80 -8.12 12.10 7.93
C ALA A 80 -7.62 10.85 8.67
N GLU A 81 -6.51 10.27 8.23
CA GLU A 81 -5.85 9.13 8.85
C GLU A 81 -4.39 9.49 9.13
N ALA A 82 -4.00 9.44 10.40
CA ALA A 82 -2.63 9.67 10.84
C ALA A 82 -2.07 8.38 11.43
N VAL A 83 -0.77 8.18 11.28
CA VAL A 83 -0.06 7.02 11.81
C VAL A 83 1.28 7.43 12.40
N ALA A 84 1.65 6.80 13.51
CA ALA A 84 2.99 6.82 14.05
C ALA A 84 3.54 5.40 14.10
N TYR A 85 4.78 5.23 13.70
CA TYR A 85 5.51 3.96 13.75
C TYR A 85 6.64 4.02 14.78
N GLY A 86 6.96 2.88 15.39
CA GLY A 86 8.12 2.74 16.28
C GLY A 86 9.43 2.53 15.57
N ASP A 87 9.42 2.39 14.25
CA ASP A 87 10.61 2.22 13.42
C ASP A 87 11.35 3.56 13.29
N HIS A 88 12.65 3.51 13.03
CA HIS A 88 13.49 4.70 12.88
C HIS A 88 13.10 5.50 11.63
N ASP A 89 12.17 6.44 11.79
CA ASP A 89 11.75 7.35 10.72
C ASP A 89 12.00 8.81 11.10
N VAL A 90 12.15 9.63 10.07
CA VAL A 90 12.37 11.09 10.22
C VAL A 90 11.09 11.79 10.68
N ASN A 91 9.94 11.25 10.32
CA ASN A 91 8.62 11.75 10.71
C ASN A 91 7.84 10.63 11.41
N PRO A 92 8.00 10.46 12.73
CA PRO A 92 7.36 9.37 13.45
C PRO A 92 5.82 9.47 13.44
N LEU A 93 5.24 10.65 13.27
CA LEU A 93 3.80 10.89 13.17
C LEU A 93 3.50 11.69 11.91
N ASP A 94 2.69 11.13 11.01
CA ASP A 94 2.32 11.77 9.74
C ASP A 94 1.00 11.20 9.21
N LEU A 95 0.46 11.84 8.16
CA LEU A 95 -0.80 11.44 7.52
C LEU A 95 -0.56 10.33 6.48
N THR A 96 -1.46 9.36 6.45
CA THR A 96 -1.56 8.39 5.36
C THR A 96 -2.66 8.74 4.37
N GLU A 97 -3.75 9.36 4.85
CA GLU A 97 -4.88 9.79 4.02
C GLU A 97 -5.45 11.11 4.54
N LEU A 98 -5.89 11.97 3.61
CA LEU A 98 -6.65 13.19 3.88
C LEU A 98 -7.51 13.51 2.67
N TYR A 99 -8.83 13.28 2.74
CA TYR A 99 -9.71 13.50 1.61
C TYR A 99 -11.14 13.89 2.01
N ALA A 100 -11.81 14.59 1.10
CA ALA A 100 -13.24 14.82 1.15
C ALA A 100 -13.95 13.81 0.23
N GLU A 101 -15.08 13.31 0.67
CA GLU A 101 -15.93 12.39 -0.06
C GLU A 101 -17.34 12.95 -0.19
N TRP A 102 -17.80 13.13 -1.43
CA TRP A 102 -19.16 13.54 -1.73
C TRP A 102 -19.96 12.35 -2.27
N ARG A 103 -21.08 12.06 -1.61
CA ARG A 103 -22.05 11.01 -1.96
C ARG A 103 -23.43 11.61 -2.06
N PRO A 104 -23.89 12.03 -3.24
CA PRO A 104 -25.26 12.52 -3.40
C PRO A 104 -26.27 11.41 -3.09
N LEU A 105 -27.45 11.81 -2.61
CA LEU A 105 -28.53 10.87 -2.38
C LEU A 105 -28.97 10.24 -3.70
N ALA A 106 -28.98 8.91 -3.74
CA ALA A 106 -29.33 8.18 -4.95
C ALA A 106 -30.85 8.15 -5.15
N ALA A 107 -31.35 8.71 -6.25
CA ALA A 107 -32.76 8.60 -6.67
C ALA A 107 -33.03 7.32 -7.50
N SER A 108 -32.00 6.53 -7.80
CA SER A 108 -32.09 5.33 -8.66
C SER A 108 -31.21 4.20 -8.10
N SER A 109 -31.05 3.09 -8.85
CA SER A 109 -30.11 2.03 -8.52
C SER A 109 -28.63 2.43 -8.76
N TRP A 110 -28.39 3.55 -9.41
CA TRP A 110 -27.07 4.11 -9.60
C TRP A 110 -26.70 5.03 -8.45
N ARG A 111 -25.51 4.86 -7.92
CA ARG A 111 -24.94 5.68 -6.87
C ARG A 111 -23.62 6.27 -7.34
N SER A 112 -23.48 7.58 -7.21
CA SER A 112 -22.24 8.31 -7.50
C SER A 112 -21.47 8.57 -6.23
N ARG A 113 -20.14 8.62 -6.36
CA ARG A 113 -19.22 9.02 -5.30
C ARG A 113 -18.06 9.77 -5.92
N LEU A 114 -17.68 10.91 -5.33
CA LEU A 114 -16.49 11.67 -5.70
C LEU A 114 -15.61 11.79 -4.46
N LYS A 115 -14.37 11.33 -4.55
CA LYS A 115 -13.31 11.58 -3.56
C LYS A 115 -12.34 12.61 -4.11
N VAL A 116 -11.88 13.54 -3.26
CA VAL A 116 -10.86 14.54 -3.60
C VAL A 116 -9.90 14.67 -2.44
N GLY A 117 -8.60 14.54 -2.70
CA GLY A 117 -7.54 14.61 -1.70
C GLY A 117 -6.51 13.51 -1.86
N ALA A 118 -5.94 13.07 -0.74
CA ALA A 118 -4.94 11.99 -0.67
C ALA A 118 -5.58 10.74 -0.08
N PHE A 119 -5.65 9.65 -0.84
CA PHE A 119 -6.26 8.39 -0.42
C PHE A 119 -5.67 7.18 -1.17
N TYR A 120 -5.86 5.98 -0.64
CA TYR A 120 -5.45 4.76 -1.34
C TYR A 120 -6.34 4.47 -2.54
N PRO A 121 -5.75 4.11 -3.72
CA PRO A 121 -6.55 3.57 -4.82
C PRO A 121 -7.21 2.26 -4.41
N GLU A 122 -8.43 2.01 -4.87
CA GLU A 122 -9.23 0.83 -4.49
C GLU A 122 -8.77 -0.45 -5.22
N ILE A 123 -7.49 -0.79 -5.13
CA ILE A 123 -6.88 -1.97 -5.77
C ILE A 123 -6.98 -3.19 -4.85
N SER A 124 -6.71 -3.02 -3.56
CA SER A 124 -6.56 -4.13 -2.61
C SER A 124 -7.90 -4.83 -2.33
N LEU A 125 -7.86 -6.18 -2.32
CA LEU A 125 -8.90 -7.03 -1.75
C LEU A 125 -8.56 -7.53 -0.35
N GLU A 126 -7.29 -7.45 0.04
CA GLU A 126 -6.75 -7.85 1.34
C GLU A 126 -6.90 -6.74 2.39
N ASN A 127 -6.46 -5.51 2.07
CA ASN A 127 -6.39 -4.39 3.02
C ASN A 127 -7.68 -3.56 2.98
N ARG A 128 -8.72 -4.01 3.70
CA ARG A 128 -10.05 -3.39 3.70
C ARG A 128 -10.48 -2.81 5.06
N MET A 129 -9.66 -2.95 6.09
CA MET A 129 -9.91 -2.30 7.36
C MET A 129 -9.56 -0.81 7.29
N ARG A 130 -10.06 -0.06 8.27
CA ARG A 130 -9.72 1.35 8.47
C ARG A 130 -8.20 1.53 8.57
N GLY A 131 -7.67 2.60 7.99
CA GLY A 131 -6.23 2.82 7.87
C GLY A 131 -5.55 1.79 6.96
N TRP A 132 -6.26 1.29 5.96
CA TRP A 132 -5.75 0.40 4.90
C TRP A 132 -5.01 -0.84 5.44
N ARG A 133 -5.60 -1.54 6.43
CA ARG A 133 -5.02 -2.70 7.12
C ARG A 133 -5.68 -4.01 6.67
N SER A 134 -4.94 -5.11 6.79
CA SER A 134 -5.46 -6.48 6.59
C SER A 134 -6.17 -6.99 7.85
N PRO A 135 -7.37 -7.58 7.75
CA PRO A 135 -8.00 -8.32 8.85
C PRO A 135 -7.48 -9.75 8.99
N TYR A 136 -6.59 -10.21 8.11
CA TYR A 136 -6.21 -11.62 7.98
C TYR A 136 -4.84 -11.92 8.57
N THR A 137 -3.88 -11.02 8.36
CA THR A 137 -2.46 -11.15 8.69
C THR A 137 -1.94 -9.86 9.28
N LEU A 138 -0.80 -9.90 9.99
CA LEU A 138 -0.08 -8.70 10.40
C LEU A 138 0.61 -8.06 9.20
N SER A 139 1.37 -8.86 8.44
CA SER A 139 2.03 -8.42 7.21
C SER A 139 1.08 -8.40 6.01
N SER A 140 1.24 -7.45 5.10
CA SER A 140 0.56 -7.42 3.81
C SER A 140 1.25 -8.35 2.81
N SER A 141 0.52 -8.76 1.75
CA SER A 141 1.10 -9.42 0.58
C SER A 141 2.12 -8.52 -0.12
N ALA A 142 2.98 -9.09 -0.96
CA ALA A 142 3.96 -8.32 -1.71
C ALA A 142 3.30 -7.20 -2.54
N ILE A 143 2.18 -7.48 -3.21
CA ILE A 143 1.38 -6.49 -3.94
C ILE A 143 0.94 -5.36 -3.01
N ASN A 144 0.31 -5.71 -1.88
CA ASN A 144 -0.29 -4.71 -1.01
C ASN A 144 0.75 -3.98 -0.14
N THR A 145 1.92 -4.57 0.10
CA THR A 145 3.08 -3.88 0.64
C THR A 145 3.53 -2.76 -0.31
N TRP A 146 3.75 -3.08 -1.59
CA TRP A 146 4.16 -2.09 -2.58
C TRP A 146 3.12 -0.98 -2.79
N VAL A 147 1.83 -1.33 -2.91
CA VAL A 147 0.75 -0.33 -2.98
C VAL A 147 0.74 0.57 -1.75
N GLY A 148 0.95 0.01 -0.55
CA GLY A 148 1.03 0.76 0.71
C GLY A 148 2.23 1.70 0.78
N GLU A 149 3.34 1.35 0.14
CA GLU A 149 4.57 2.13 0.13
C GLU A 149 4.57 3.23 -0.94
N GLU A 150 4.30 2.88 -2.21
CA GLU A 150 4.60 3.76 -3.33
C GLU A 150 3.36 4.37 -4.02
N LEU A 151 2.14 3.89 -3.71
CA LEU A 151 0.95 4.38 -4.41
C LEU A 151 0.04 5.17 -3.48
N ARG A 152 -0.28 6.39 -3.90
CA ARG A 152 -1.30 7.23 -3.28
C ARG A 152 -2.01 8.04 -4.36
N THR A 153 -3.33 8.07 -4.33
CA THR A 153 -4.08 9.00 -5.14
C THR A 153 -4.06 10.35 -4.45
N ILE A 154 -3.34 11.31 -5.01
CA ILE A 154 -3.39 12.72 -4.58
C ILE A 154 -4.06 13.45 -5.73
N GLY A 155 -5.39 13.52 -5.69
CA GLY A 155 -6.19 13.98 -6.81
C GLY A 155 -7.68 13.78 -6.61
N ALA A 156 -8.38 13.35 -7.65
CA ALA A 156 -9.83 13.11 -7.62
C ALA A 156 -10.17 11.74 -8.22
N GLU A 157 -11.06 11.02 -7.58
CA GLU A 157 -11.66 9.76 -8.06
C GLU A 157 -13.17 9.90 -8.14
N TYR A 158 -13.74 9.56 -9.29
CA TYR A 158 -15.17 9.38 -9.45
C TYR A 158 -15.52 7.89 -9.54
N SER A 159 -16.50 7.47 -8.76
CA SER A 159 -17.03 6.10 -8.77
C SER A 159 -18.51 6.10 -9.09
N LEU A 160 -18.94 5.14 -9.91
CA LEU A 160 -20.32 4.88 -10.26
C LEU A 160 -20.67 3.44 -9.90
N GLU A 161 -21.65 3.26 -9.01
CA GLU A 161 -22.06 1.95 -8.49
C GLU A 161 -23.48 1.63 -8.97
N LEU A 162 -23.67 0.47 -9.60
CA LEU A 162 -24.98 -0.11 -9.87
C LEU A 162 -25.31 -1.10 -8.76
N LEU A 163 -26.31 -0.76 -7.95
CA LEU A 163 -26.83 -1.60 -6.86
C LEU A 163 -27.90 -2.58 -7.39
N GLY A 164 -27.49 -3.51 -8.26
CA GLY A 164 -28.41 -4.44 -8.90
C GLY A 164 -29.10 -5.37 -7.92
N ARG A 165 -28.39 -5.84 -6.87
CA ARG A 165 -28.94 -6.73 -5.85
C ARG A 165 -30.09 -6.09 -5.06
N SER A 166 -30.08 -4.79 -4.87
CA SER A 166 -31.19 -4.07 -4.23
C SER A 166 -32.49 -4.13 -5.04
N ARG A 167 -32.40 -4.50 -6.33
CA ARG A 167 -33.53 -4.70 -7.27
C ARG A 167 -33.75 -6.17 -7.67
N GLY A 168 -33.16 -7.11 -6.94
CA GLY A 168 -33.33 -8.54 -7.20
C GLY A 168 -32.41 -9.12 -8.27
N HIS A 169 -31.47 -8.34 -8.82
CA HIS A 169 -30.44 -8.86 -9.72
C HIS A 169 -29.35 -9.61 -8.95
N ALA A 170 -28.59 -10.47 -9.64
CA ALA A 170 -27.51 -11.23 -9.00
C ALA A 170 -26.21 -10.43 -8.78
N PHE A 171 -26.03 -9.29 -9.49
CA PHE A 171 -24.78 -8.51 -9.51
C PHE A 171 -24.97 -7.10 -9.00
N ASP A 172 -23.95 -6.59 -8.27
CA ASP A 172 -23.64 -5.18 -8.17
C ASP A 172 -22.38 -4.92 -9.00
N LEU A 173 -22.30 -3.76 -9.67
CA LEU A 173 -21.18 -3.35 -10.48
C LEU A 173 -20.64 -2.01 -9.98
N THR A 174 -19.33 -1.84 -10.00
CA THR A 174 -18.67 -0.56 -9.68
C THR A 174 -17.71 -0.23 -10.81
N PHE A 175 -17.72 1.02 -11.24
CA PHE A 175 -16.76 1.62 -12.16
C PHE A 175 -16.12 2.79 -11.43
N ASN A 176 -14.78 2.89 -11.47
CA ASN A 176 -14.06 4.03 -10.91
C ASN A 176 -12.99 4.52 -11.89
N ALA A 177 -12.76 5.82 -11.87
CA ALA A 177 -11.69 6.46 -12.61
C ALA A 177 -11.15 7.63 -11.79
N ALA A 178 -9.83 7.84 -11.84
CA ALA A 178 -9.16 8.92 -11.15
C ALA A 178 -8.14 9.63 -12.02
N ALA A 179 -7.93 10.91 -11.69
CA ALA A 179 -6.77 11.69 -12.12
C ALA A 179 -6.01 12.15 -10.88
N PHE A 180 -4.68 12.00 -10.87
CA PHE A 180 -3.84 12.30 -9.72
C PHE A 180 -2.48 12.88 -10.15
N GLY A 181 -1.79 13.55 -9.22
CA GLY A 181 -0.39 13.96 -9.31
C GLY A 181 0.43 13.36 -8.17
N TRP A 182 1.63 13.87 -7.96
CA TRP A 182 2.52 13.52 -6.84
C TRP A 182 2.83 12.01 -6.72
N ASN A 183 2.88 11.30 -7.83
CA ASN A 183 3.24 9.88 -7.86
C ASN A 183 4.34 9.59 -8.90
N ASP A 184 5.19 10.58 -9.20
CA ASP A 184 6.26 10.44 -10.20
C ASP A 184 7.44 9.60 -9.68
N THR A 185 7.50 9.35 -8.38
CA THR A 185 8.47 8.48 -7.72
C THR A 185 8.02 7.00 -7.64
N ALA A 186 6.79 6.68 -8.04
CA ALA A 186 6.27 5.31 -7.99
C ALA A 186 7.13 4.35 -8.85
N GLY A 187 7.53 3.23 -8.27
CA GLY A 187 8.42 2.24 -8.89
C GLY A 187 9.88 2.36 -8.48
N THR A 188 10.30 3.47 -7.86
CA THR A 188 11.69 3.69 -7.43
C THR A 188 12.12 2.69 -6.36
N VAL A 189 11.31 2.46 -5.33
CA VAL A 189 11.63 1.51 -4.25
C VAL A 189 11.57 0.08 -4.79
N LEU A 190 10.59 -0.23 -5.64
CA LEU A 190 10.49 -1.53 -6.29
C LEU A 190 11.72 -1.83 -7.15
N ALA A 191 12.19 -0.88 -7.96
CA ALA A 191 13.37 -1.04 -8.81
C ALA A 191 14.66 -1.17 -7.98
N SER A 192 14.80 -0.39 -6.90
CA SER A 192 16.03 -0.36 -6.09
C SER A 192 16.12 -1.51 -5.08
N ARG A 193 14.99 -1.98 -4.51
CA ARG A 193 14.97 -2.93 -3.39
C ARG A 193 14.13 -4.19 -3.65
N GLY A 194 13.42 -4.23 -4.79
CA GLY A 194 12.50 -5.31 -5.12
C GLY A 194 11.23 -5.29 -4.26
N TRP A 195 10.56 -6.42 -4.13
CA TRP A 195 9.34 -6.59 -3.35
C TRP A 195 9.62 -6.69 -1.85
N GLY A 196 8.63 -6.32 -1.04
CA GLY A 196 8.64 -6.47 0.42
C GLY A 196 7.38 -7.13 0.93
N LEU A 197 7.40 -7.57 2.19
CA LEU A 197 6.31 -8.30 2.85
C LEU A 197 6.12 -7.74 4.25
N HIS A 198 5.45 -6.58 4.37
CA HIS A 198 5.21 -5.89 5.63
C HIS A 198 3.95 -5.04 5.57
N ASP A 199 3.54 -4.52 6.72
CA ASP A 199 2.35 -3.68 6.89
C ASP A 199 2.66 -2.19 7.05
N ARG A 200 3.96 -1.80 7.01
CA ARG A 200 4.31 -0.41 7.13
C ARG A 200 3.92 0.35 5.85
N GLN A 201 3.16 1.41 6.03
CA GLN A 201 2.71 2.28 4.95
C GLN A 201 3.58 3.52 4.89
N SER A 202 3.84 4.04 3.70
CA SER A 202 4.44 5.37 3.57
C SER A 202 3.43 6.44 3.97
N THR A 203 3.93 7.54 4.46
CA THR A 203 3.15 8.71 4.86
C THR A 203 3.28 9.82 3.81
N LEU A 204 2.33 10.75 3.79
CA LEU A 204 2.26 11.79 2.76
C LEU A 204 3.50 12.69 2.71
N PHE A 205 4.22 12.84 3.82
CA PHE A 205 5.45 13.62 3.93
C PHE A 205 6.68 12.77 4.24
N GLY A 206 6.49 11.43 4.22
CA GLY A 206 7.53 10.44 4.46
C GLY A 206 8.60 10.47 3.36
N ARG A 207 9.79 10.00 3.72
CA ARG A 207 10.94 9.91 2.82
C ARG A 207 11.57 8.54 2.92
N PHE A 208 12.05 8.03 1.81
CA PHE A 208 12.87 6.82 1.79
C PHE A 208 14.33 7.16 1.46
N ALA A 209 15.25 6.34 1.98
CA ALA A 209 16.66 6.45 1.60
C ALA A 209 16.85 5.88 0.21
N ASN A 210 17.45 6.63 -0.71
CA ASN A 210 17.88 6.07 -2.00
C ASN A 210 19.02 5.08 -1.74
N GLY A 211 18.89 3.85 -2.26
CA GLY A 211 19.84 2.74 -2.04
C GLY A 211 21.18 2.86 -2.77
N GLY A 212 21.59 4.07 -3.17
CA GLY A 212 22.92 4.33 -3.72
C GLY A 212 23.91 4.69 -2.62
N GLN A 213 24.97 3.96 -2.49
CA GLN A 213 26.01 4.12 -1.45
C GLN A 213 26.72 5.49 -1.42
N ALA A 214 26.44 6.41 -2.34
CA ALA A 214 27.20 7.64 -2.46
C ALA A 214 26.53 8.89 -1.88
N LEU A 215 25.20 8.91 -1.69
CA LEU A 215 24.49 10.09 -1.18
C LEU A 215 23.33 9.69 -0.28
N PRO A 216 23.20 10.24 0.94
CA PRO A 216 22.04 10.08 1.79
C PRO A 216 20.92 11.03 1.29
N GLN A 217 20.55 10.97 0.02
CA GLN A 217 19.40 11.71 -0.48
C GLN A 217 18.15 10.91 -0.09
N ARG A 218 17.31 11.54 0.71
CA ARG A 218 16.01 11.04 1.10
C ARG A 218 14.98 11.61 0.16
N THR A 219 14.53 10.78 -0.77
CA THR A 219 13.47 11.13 -1.73
C THR A 219 12.11 11.07 -1.05
N LEU A 220 11.19 11.96 -1.41
CA LEU A 220 9.79 11.88 -0.99
C LEU A 220 9.13 10.66 -1.66
N PHE A 221 8.29 9.96 -0.91
CA PHE A 221 7.47 8.90 -1.51
C PHE A 221 6.48 9.44 -2.54
N PHE A 222 5.99 10.67 -2.31
CA PHE A 222 5.01 11.33 -3.19
C PHE A 222 5.54 12.68 -3.59
N ASP A 223 5.94 12.79 -4.86
CA ASP A 223 6.42 14.03 -5.45
C ASP A 223 5.87 14.21 -6.88
N ASP A 224 5.70 15.45 -7.29
CA ASP A 224 5.22 15.86 -8.62
C ASP A 224 6.39 16.56 -9.33
N LEU A 225 7.16 15.77 -10.06
CA LEU A 225 8.41 16.19 -10.67
C LEU A 225 8.20 16.79 -12.07
N ASP A 226 7.23 16.27 -12.82
CA ASP A 226 6.98 16.67 -14.21
C ASP A 226 5.67 17.44 -14.41
N LYS A 227 4.87 17.63 -13.36
CA LYS A 227 3.57 18.34 -13.34
C LYS A 227 2.52 17.75 -14.28
N ARG A 228 2.59 16.45 -14.55
CA ARG A 228 1.63 15.75 -15.37
C ARG A 228 0.70 14.92 -14.51
N ALA A 229 -0.56 14.90 -14.89
CA ALA A 229 -1.51 14.04 -14.22
C ALA A 229 -1.39 12.59 -14.70
N GLY A 230 -1.24 11.67 -13.76
CA GLY A 230 -1.48 10.25 -13.95
C GLY A 230 -2.98 9.94 -13.88
N TYR A 231 -3.33 8.71 -14.20
CA TYR A 231 -4.70 8.23 -14.10
C TYR A 231 -4.75 6.75 -13.70
N TYR A 232 -5.86 6.34 -13.19
CA TYR A 232 -6.25 4.93 -13.15
C TYR A 232 -7.73 4.77 -13.49
N ALA A 233 -8.08 3.56 -13.90
CA ALA A 233 -9.46 3.14 -14.07
C ALA A 233 -9.63 1.71 -13.54
N GLY A 234 -10.78 1.44 -12.96
CA GLY A 234 -11.10 0.13 -12.41
C GLY A 234 -12.56 -0.24 -12.58
N THR A 235 -12.82 -1.53 -12.51
CA THR A 235 -14.17 -2.08 -12.44
C THR A 235 -14.21 -3.22 -11.43
N ALA A 236 -15.32 -3.32 -10.70
CA ALA A 236 -15.58 -4.45 -9.82
C ALA A 236 -16.98 -5.00 -10.06
N ALA A 237 -17.12 -6.32 -10.03
CA ALA A 237 -18.38 -7.02 -10.06
C ALA A 237 -18.53 -7.87 -8.80
N ASN A 238 -19.67 -7.73 -8.10
CA ASN A 238 -19.99 -8.53 -6.93
C ASN A 238 -21.21 -9.42 -7.22
N TYR A 239 -20.99 -10.73 -7.29
CA TYR A 239 -22.04 -11.70 -7.53
C TYR A 239 -22.60 -12.22 -6.21
N ARG A 240 -23.88 -11.94 -5.95
CA ARG A 240 -24.65 -12.38 -4.77
C ARG A 240 -23.98 -12.09 -3.41
N GLY A 241 -23.01 -11.18 -3.34
CA GLY A 241 -22.21 -10.95 -2.14
C GLY A 241 -21.19 -12.06 -1.83
N LEU A 242 -21.11 -13.10 -2.65
CA LEU A 242 -20.26 -14.27 -2.46
C LEU A 242 -18.95 -14.19 -3.22
N LEU A 243 -18.98 -13.67 -4.45
CA LEU A 243 -17.80 -13.54 -5.30
C LEU A 243 -17.65 -12.10 -5.77
N GLU A 244 -16.49 -11.53 -5.52
CA GLU A 244 -16.07 -10.24 -6.05
C GLU A 244 -14.90 -10.43 -7.00
N ALA A 245 -15.01 -9.87 -8.21
CA ALA A 245 -13.93 -9.74 -9.17
C ALA A 245 -13.61 -8.27 -9.37
N ARG A 246 -12.32 -7.91 -9.44
CA ARG A 246 -11.86 -6.52 -9.62
C ARG A 246 -10.76 -6.48 -10.67
N LEU A 247 -10.88 -5.56 -11.62
CA LEU A 247 -9.87 -5.20 -12.59
C LEU A 247 -9.43 -3.76 -12.36
N HIS A 248 -8.15 -3.47 -12.53
CA HIS A 248 -7.60 -2.14 -12.33
C HIS A 248 -6.41 -1.91 -13.28
N HIS A 249 -6.39 -0.75 -13.91
CA HIS A 249 -5.27 -0.24 -14.70
C HIS A 249 -4.78 1.07 -14.10
N TYR A 250 -3.47 1.25 -13.99
CA TYR A 250 -2.81 2.43 -13.42
C TYR A 250 -1.67 2.88 -14.34
N ASP A 251 -1.54 4.20 -14.57
CA ASP A 251 -0.41 4.83 -15.26
C ASP A 251 -0.16 6.22 -14.66
N ASN A 252 0.99 6.42 -14.01
CA ASN A 252 1.35 7.74 -13.48
C ASN A 252 1.73 8.74 -14.57
N ARG A 253 1.98 8.29 -15.79
CA ARG A 253 2.33 9.09 -16.96
C ARG A 253 3.56 9.98 -16.76
N ALA A 254 4.38 9.70 -15.75
CA ALA A 254 5.58 10.47 -15.48
C ALA A 254 6.51 10.50 -16.71
N ARG A 255 7.15 11.64 -16.94
CA ARG A 255 8.05 11.86 -18.06
C ARG A 255 9.22 12.72 -17.62
N LEU A 256 10.43 12.26 -17.91
CA LEU A 256 11.61 13.10 -17.77
C LEU A 256 11.49 14.35 -18.63
N SER A 257 11.81 15.49 -18.03
CA SER A 257 12.17 16.70 -18.78
C SER A 257 13.69 16.85 -18.68
N PRO A 258 14.44 16.51 -19.74
CA PRO A 258 15.91 16.53 -19.71
C PRO A 258 16.51 17.90 -19.41
N ASP A 259 15.71 18.96 -19.48
CA ASP A 259 16.15 20.36 -19.47
C ASP A 259 15.89 21.08 -18.14
N ASP A 260 15.35 20.44 -17.10
CA ASP A 260 15.16 21.10 -15.79
C ASP A 260 16.28 20.75 -14.80
N PRO A 261 17.30 21.64 -14.64
CA PRO A 261 18.43 21.38 -13.74
C PRO A 261 18.04 21.38 -12.25
N ARG A 262 16.76 21.61 -11.92
CA ARG A 262 16.24 21.59 -10.54
C ARG A 262 15.73 20.23 -10.13
N ILE A 263 15.55 19.32 -11.08
CA ILE A 263 15.12 17.94 -10.81
C ILE A 263 16.35 17.17 -10.32
N GLN A 264 16.42 16.95 -9.01
CA GLN A 264 17.48 16.15 -8.39
C GLN A 264 17.16 14.65 -8.37
N ASP A 265 15.88 14.32 -8.48
CA ASP A 265 15.37 12.95 -8.51
C ASP A 265 14.71 12.72 -9.89
N ASP A 266 15.02 11.60 -10.51
CA ASP A 266 14.44 11.23 -11.80
C ASP A 266 13.00 10.72 -11.60
N PRO A 267 12.02 11.24 -12.36
CA PRO A 267 10.68 10.67 -12.37
C PRO A 267 10.70 9.27 -12.98
N TRP A 268 9.98 8.35 -12.35
CA TRP A 268 9.81 6.99 -12.81
C TRP A 268 8.43 6.82 -13.44
N LYS A 269 8.39 6.52 -14.72
CA LYS A 269 7.14 6.15 -15.36
C LYS A 269 6.76 4.74 -14.97
N THR A 270 5.63 4.61 -14.29
CA THR A 270 5.11 3.33 -13.80
C THR A 270 3.68 3.11 -14.26
N TYR A 271 3.44 1.93 -14.86
CA TYR A 271 2.10 1.48 -15.21
C TYR A 271 1.94 -0.02 -14.95
N PHE A 272 0.75 -0.43 -14.59
CA PHE A 272 0.43 -1.83 -14.32
C PHE A 272 -1.06 -2.12 -14.47
N ASP A 273 -1.34 -3.42 -14.63
CA ASP A 273 -2.67 -4.01 -14.55
C ASP A 273 -2.77 -4.91 -13.33
N SER A 274 -3.94 -4.94 -12.69
CA SER A 274 -4.22 -5.82 -11.56
C SER A 274 -5.57 -6.51 -11.73
N LEU A 275 -5.60 -7.81 -11.42
CA LEU A 275 -6.80 -8.63 -11.32
C LEU A 275 -6.90 -9.17 -9.89
N GLY A 276 -8.04 -8.99 -9.25
CA GLY A 276 -8.32 -9.54 -7.94
C GLY A 276 -9.62 -10.34 -7.90
N LEU A 277 -9.63 -11.43 -7.16
CA LEU A 277 -10.81 -12.24 -6.87
C LEU A 277 -10.93 -12.47 -5.37
N ARG A 278 -12.13 -12.27 -4.82
CA ARG A 278 -12.47 -12.59 -3.43
C ARG A 278 -13.71 -13.44 -3.41
N TRP A 279 -13.59 -14.63 -2.85
CA TRP A 279 -14.68 -15.58 -2.72
C TRP A 279 -14.98 -15.90 -1.25
N THR A 280 -16.25 -15.77 -0.87
CA THR A 280 -16.75 -16.07 0.47
C THR A 280 -17.84 -17.16 0.38
N PRO A 281 -17.44 -18.44 0.18
CA PRO A 281 -18.40 -19.54 -0.01
C PRO A 281 -19.32 -19.74 1.18
N THR A 282 -18.86 -19.43 2.37
CA THR A 282 -19.63 -19.45 3.63
C THR A 282 -19.30 -18.20 4.45
N ALA A 283 -20.04 -17.96 5.53
CA ALA A 283 -19.76 -16.88 6.47
C ALA A 283 -18.39 -17.03 7.19
N GLU A 284 -17.86 -18.24 7.22
CA GLU A 284 -16.59 -18.56 7.89
C GLU A 284 -15.38 -18.45 6.96
N TRP A 285 -15.52 -18.80 5.68
CA TRP A 285 -14.42 -18.85 4.72
C TRP A 285 -14.31 -17.64 3.85
N THR A 286 -13.10 -17.16 3.70
CA THR A 286 -12.71 -16.12 2.72
C THR A 286 -11.48 -16.62 1.97
N LEU A 287 -11.56 -16.61 0.65
CA LEU A 287 -10.44 -16.87 -0.26
C LEU A 287 -10.19 -15.62 -1.08
N ILE A 288 -8.93 -15.19 -1.17
CA ILE A 288 -8.53 -14.01 -1.94
C ILE A 288 -7.34 -14.40 -2.80
N THR A 289 -7.38 -14.02 -4.06
CA THR A 289 -6.21 -14.02 -4.93
C THR A 289 -6.12 -12.69 -5.65
N GLN A 290 -4.91 -12.22 -5.85
CA GLN A 290 -4.64 -11.02 -6.61
C GLN A 290 -3.40 -11.25 -7.46
N TRP A 291 -3.41 -10.75 -8.67
CA TRP A 291 -2.33 -10.72 -9.62
C TRP A 291 -2.08 -9.29 -10.05
N LEU A 292 -0.81 -8.94 -10.24
CA LEU A 292 -0.38 -7.63 -10.70
C LEU A 292 0.82 -7.79 -11.61
N HIS A 293 0.81 -7.09 -12.75
CA HIS A 293 1.92 -7.05 -13.70
C HIS A 293 2.10 -5.63 -14.24
N GLY A 294 3.34 -5.18 -14.35
CA GLY A 294 3.64 -3.83 -14.80
C GLY A 294 5.08 -3.63 -15.24
N ARG A 295 5.34 -2.37 -15.54
CA ARG A 295 6.67 -1.87 -15.89
C ARG A 295 6.94 -0.54 -15.20
N THR A 296 8.20 -0.31 -14.90
CA THR A 296 8.70 0.99 -14.44
C THR A 296 10.01 1.32 -15.10
N TYR A 297 10.26 2.58 -15.41
CA TYR A 297 11.48 3.04 -16.06
C TYR A 297 11.73 4.52 -15.78
N ASP A 298 13.01 4.89 -15.75
CA ASP A 298 13.50 6.21 -15.39
C ASP A 298 13.52 7.22 -16.55
N SER A 299 13.25 6.79 -17.79
CA SER A 299 13.20 7.64 -18.97
C SER A 299 12.23 7.09 -20.02
N VAL A 300 11.48 7.97 -20.69
CA VAL A 300 10.47 7.61 -21.68
C VAL A 300 11.07 7.41 -23.07
N ASP A 301 12.02 8.28 -23.46
CA ASP A 301 12.52 8.35 -24.84
C ASP A 301 13.72 7.42 -25.10
N SER A 302 14.47 7.10 -24.06
CA SER A 302 15.57 6.12 -24.08
C SER A 302 15.76 5.65 -22.64
N PRO A 303 15.05 4.61 -22.19
CA PRO A 303 15.12 4.19 -20.80
C PRO A 303 16.54 3.80 -20.44
N ALA A 304 17.16 4.62 -19.58
CA ALA A 304 18.47 4.31 -19.00
C ALA A 304 18.35 3.07 -18.12
N ASN A 305 17.23 2.95 -17.40
CA ASN A 305 16.89 1.80 -16.60
C ASN A 305 15.41 1.46 -16.80
N ALA A 306 15.11 0.22 -17.10
CA ALA A 306 13.75 -0.28 -17.24
C ALA A 306 13.59 -1.61 -16.49
N TRP A 307 12.42 -1.78 -15.86
CA TRP A 307 12.08 -2.95 -15.07
C TRP A 307 10.73 -3.48 -15.48
N SER A 308 10.63 -4.80 -15.56
CA SER A 308 9.36 -5.54 -15.61
C SER A 308 9.13 -6.14 -14.23
N PHE A 309 7.91 -6.08 -13.72
CA PHE A 309 7.57 -6.65 -12.43
C PHE A 309 6.24 -7.37 -12.46
N HIS A 310 6.13 -8.42 -11.67
CA HIS A 310 4.87 -9.09 -11.41
C HIS A 310 4.84 -9.65 -9.98
N SER A 311 3.63 -9.78 -9.45
CA SER A 311 3.40 -10.46 -8.19
C SER A 311 1.99 -11.04 -8.15
N GLU A 312 1.84 -12.13 -7.42
CA GLU A 312 0.56 -12.79 -7.17
C GLU A 312 0.52 -13.34 -5.74
N PHE A 313 -0.66 -13.43 -5.17
CA PHE A 313 -0.85 -14.15 -3.93
C PHE A 313 -2.16 -14.92 -3.88
N LEU A 314 -2.19 -15.95 -3.05
CA LEU A 314 -3.36 -16.68 -2.64
C LEU A 314 -3.48 -16.65 -1.11
N LEU A 315 -4.61 -16.17 -0.60
CA LEU A 315 -4.92 -16.11 0.83
C LEU A 315 -6.19 -16.91 1.11
N ALA A 316 -6.11 -17.78 2.11
CA ALA A 316 -7.25 -18.48 2.68
C ALA A 316 -7.41 -18.09 4.14
N SER A 317 -8.61 -17.71 4.55
CA SER A 317 -8.92 -17.36 5.95
C SER A 317 -10.19 -18.06 6.40
N TRP A 318 -10.11 -18.68 7.57
CA TRP A 318 -11.22 -19.33 8.25
C TRP A 318 -11.49 -18.65 9.58
N LYS A 319 -12.72 -18.17 9.77
CA LYS A 319 -13.18 -17.51 11.01
C LYS A 319 -14.22 -18.36 11.69
N ARG A 320 -13.98 -18.71 12.96
CA ARG A 320 -14.95 -19.44 13.79
C ARG A 320 -15.04 -18.84 15.18
N GLY A 321 -16.18 -18.27 15.50
CA GLY A 321 -16.37 -17.51 16.74
C GLY A 321 -15.32 -16.39 16.89
N PRO A 322 -14.60 -16.31 18.02
CA PRO A 322 -13.59 -15.28 18.24
C PRO A 322 -12.25 -15.55 17.52
N MET A 323 -12.09 -16.73 16.89
CA MET A 323 -10.84 -17.16 16.26
C MET A 323 -10.87 -16.95 14.76
N ARG A 324 -9.72 -16.53 14.21
CA ARG A 324 -9.44 -16.50 12.77
C ARG A 324 -8.08 -17.14 12.51
N TYR A 325 -8.02 -18.03 11.54
CA TYR A 325 -6.79 -18.62 11.04
C TYR A 325 -6.64 -18.25 9.57
N SER A 326 -5.45 -17.81 9.19
CA SER A 326 -5.16 -17.39 7.83
C SER A 326 -3.84 -17.99 7.34
N ALA A 327 -3.81 -18.36 6.07
CA ALA A 327 -2.62 -18.78 5.37
C ALA A 327 -2.53 -17.99 4.07
N ARG A 328 -1.35 -17.46 3.74
CA ARG A 328 -1.09 -16.75 2.49
C ARG A 328 0.19 -17.28 1.86
N TYR A 329 0.15 -17.47 0.54
CA TYR A 329 1.30 -17.72 -0.30
C TYR A 329 1.47 -16.55 -1.26
N ASP A 330 2.65 -15.96 -1.28
CA ASP A 330 3.05 -14.88 -2.17
C ASP A 330 4.10 -15.39 -3.14
N ARG A 331 4.03 -14.99 -4.41
CA ARG A 331 5.09 -15.12 -5.41
C ARG A 331 5.31 -13.78 -6.06
N TYR A 332 6.56 -13.41 -6.27
CA TYR A 332 6.92 -12.11 -6.82
C TYR A 332 8.22 -12.19 -7.62
N ASN A 333 8.30 -11.31 -8.62
CA ASN A 333 9.49 -11.10 -9.42
C ASN A 333 9.57 -9.64 -9.87
N SER A 334 10.76 -9.09 -9.90
CA SER A 334 11.07 -7.87 -10.62
C SER A 334 12.42 -8.04 -11.29
N GLN A 335 12.50 -7.66 -12.57
CA GLN A 335 13.71 -7.83 -13.37
C GLN A 335 14.00 -6.59 -14.20
N GLN A 336 15.22 -6.11 -14.11
CA GLN A 336 15.74 -5.07 -14.98
C GLN A 336 15.78 -5.59 -16.41
N THR A 337 15.19 -4.85 -17.34
CA THR A 337 15.12 -5.21 -18.77
C THR A 337 15.98 -4.31 -19.65
N ALA A 338 16.41 -3.16 -19.12
CA ALA A 338 17.39 -2.27 -19.73
C ALA A 338 18.21 -1.60 -18.61
N SER A 339 19.50 -1.38 -18.85
CA SER A 339 20.39 -0.69 -17.94
C SER A 339 21.58 -0.09 -18.68
N ASN A 340 21.85 1.18 -18.45
CA ASN A 340 23.08 1.84 -18.91
C ASN A 340 24.32 1.31 -18.19
N PHE A 341 24.14 0.64 -17.05
CA PHE A 341 25.24 0.08 -16.25
C PHE A 341 25.58 -1.37 -16.62
N ILE A 342 24.81 -2.02 -17.50
CA ILE A 342 25.01 -3.44 -17.87
C ILE A 342 26.44 -3.71 -18.37
N GLN A 343 27.03 -2.75 -19.09
CA GLN A 343 28.40 -2.87 -19.61
C GLN A 343 29.47 -2.85 -18.50
N TYR A 344 29.15 -2.33 -17.31
CA TYR A 344 30.07 -2.26 -16.17
C TYR A 344 29.90 -3.43 -15.21
N ILE A 345 28.66 -3.89 -15.00
CA ILE A 345 28.36 -4.94 -14.02
C ILE A 345 28.18 -6.32 -14.67
N GLY A 346 27.92 -6.39 -15.97
CA GLY A 346 27.85 -7.62 -16.74
C GLY A 346 26.57 -8.46 -16.55
N PHE A 347 25.61 -8.02 -15.72
CA PHE A 347 24.36 -8.72 -15.49
C PHE A 347 23.21 -7.72 -15.18
N TYR A 348 21.96 -8.16 -15.37
CA TYR A 348 20.78 -7.39 -14.98
C TYR A 348 20.45 -7.60 -13.50
N LEU A 349 20.00 -6.52 -12.87
CA LEU A 349 19.50 -6.55 -11.49
C LEU A 349 18.11 -7.20 -11.46
N GLY A 350 17.75 -7.75 -10.30
CA GLY A 350 16.45 -8.36 -10.15
C GLY A 350 16.20 -8.95 -8.77
N ASP A 351 14.92 -9.23 -8.53
CA ASP A 351 14.40 -9.84 -7.32
C ASP A 351 13.40 -10.93 -7.74
N ASP A 352 13.62 -12.15 -7.30
CA ASP A 352 12.71 -13.28 -7.47
C ASP A 352 12.51 -13.98 -6.14
N GLY A 353 11.26 -14.30 -5.81
CA GLY A 353 11.01 -14.94 -4.53
C GLY A 353 9.57 -15.40 -4.32
N HIS A 354 9.41 -16.06 -3.19
CA HIS A 354 8.10 -16.47 -2.68
C HIS A 354 8.08 -16.44 -1.15
N ALA A 355 6.88 -16.38 -0.58
CA ALA A 355 6.74 -16.39 0.86
C ALA A 355 5.50 -17.17 1.31
N TRP A 356 5.60 -17.73 2.52
CA TRP A 356 4.49 -18.29 3.27
C TRP A 356 4.23 -17.46 4.52
N THR A 357 2.99 -17.07 4.74
CA THR A 357 2.53 -16.38 5.94
C THR A 357 1.42 -17.20 6.58
N LEU A 358 1.56 -17.51 7.87
CA LEU A 358 0.54 -18.17 8.68
C LEU A 358 0.19 -17.25 9.85
N ALA A 359 -1.09 -17.00 10.07
CA ALA A 359 -1.56 -16.17 11.17
C ALA A 359 -2.73 -16.80 11.92
N GLY A 360 -2.72 -16.66 13.24
CA GLY A 360 -3.83 -16.97 14.12
C GLY A 360 -4.21 -15.73 14.92
N ALA A 361 -5.46 -15.27 14.82
CA ALA A 361 -5.98 -14.13 15.55
C ALA A 361 -7.09 -14.56 16.49
N ARG A 362 -7.11 -14.02 17.72
CA ARG A 362 -8.17 -14.21 18.70
C ARG A 362 -8.69 -12.88 19.18
N GLN A 363 -9.96 -12.64 18.98
CA GLN A 363 -10.65 -11.52 19.61
C GLN A 363 -10.82 -11.80 21.10
N LEU A 364 -10.18 -10.98 21.94
CA LEU A 364 -10.17 -11.12 23.39
C LEU A 364 -11.35 -10.38 24.01
N SER A 365 -11.71 -9.22 23.44
CA SER A 365 -12.88 -8.43 23.80
C SER A 365 -13.33 -7.60 22.57
N GLU A 366 -14.28 -6.70 22.73
CA GLU A 366 -14.77 -5.82 21.68
C GLU A 366 -13.64 -5.03 21.01
N HIS A 367 -12.66 -4.57 21.79
CA HIS A 367 -11.58 -3.69 21.32
C HIS A 367 -10.21 -4.39 21.24
N TRP A 368 -10.03 -5.55 21.86
CA TRP A 368 -8.73 -6.19 21.97
C TRP A 368 -8.63 -7.45 21.12
N THR A 369 -7.56 -7.55 20.35
CA THR A 369 -7.24 -8.74 19.53
C THR A 369 -5.79 -9.14 19.74
N ALA A 370 -5.54 -10.43 20.01
CA ALA A 370 -4.20 -11.01 19.97
C ALA A 370 -3.99 -11.68 18.60
N VAL A 371 -2.80 -11.47 18.01
CA VAL A 371 -2.44 -12.07 16.72
C VAL A 371 -1.04 -12.67 16.82
N LEU A 372 -0.93 -13.95 16.47
CA LEU A 372 0.36 -14.62 16.25
C LEU A 372 0.55 -14.80 14.75
N GLU A 373 1.69 -14.36 14.22
CA GLU A 373 2.05 -14.53 12.82
C GLU A 373 3.46 -15.08 12.69
N GLY A 374 3.63 -16.03 11.78
CA GLY A 374 4.92 -16.48 11.27
C GLY A 374 4.99 -16.27 9.76
N ILE A 375 6.08 -15.69 9.30
CA ILE A 375 6.37 -15.51 7.88
C ILE A 375 7.74 -16.09 7.54
N GLN A 376 7.83 -16.79 6.41
CA GLN A 376 9.08 -17.20 5.79
C GLN A 376 9.10 -16.70 4.36
N ALA A 377 10.15 -15.95 4.00
CA ALA A 377 10.42 -15.48 2.65
C ALA A 377 11.71 -16.10 2.12
N ASP A 378 11.64 -16.70 0.96
CA ASP A 378 12.78 -17.18 0.19
C ASP A 378 12.96 -16.27 -1.02
N SER A 379 14.11 -15.61 -1.15
CA SER A 379 14.35 -14.63 -2.22
C SER A 379 15.76 -14.69 -2.77
N THR A 380 15.88 -14.44 -4.07
CA THR A 380 17.15 -14.22 -4.76
C THR A 380 17.18 -12.79 -5.28
N VAL A 381 18.10 -11.97 -4.78
CA VAL A 381 18.20 -10.54 -5.10
C VAL A 381 19.57 -10.24 -5.65
N ALA A 382 19.66 -9.85 -6.92
CA ALA A 382 20.94 -9.59 -7.59
C ALA A 382 21.68 -8.39 -6.98
N GLN A 383 20.96 -7.38 -6.48
CA GLN A 383 21.55 -6.19 -5.84
C GLN A 383 22.37 -6.51 -4.58
N ARG A 384 22.16 -7.68 -3.95
CA ARG A 384 22.95 -8.12 -2.78
C ARG A 384 24.44 -8.28 -3.05
N VAL A 385 24.83 -8.41 -4.32
CA VAL A 385 26.25 -8.40 -4.69
C VAL A 385 26.97 -7.12 -4.23
N PHE A 386 26.26 -5.99 -4.18
CA PHE A 386 26.84 -4.69 -3.78
C PHE A 386 26.91 -4.49 -2.26
N THR A 387 26.14 -5.25 -1.49
CA THR A 387 26.15 -5.22 -0.02
C THR A 387 27.04 -6.32 0.58
N GLY A 388 27.50 -7.27 -0.24
CA GLY A 388 28.25 -8.43 0.22
C GLY A 388 27.39 -9.52 0.84
N ASP A 389 26.07 -9.40 0.77
CA ASP A 389 25.12 -10.41 1.26
C ASP A 389 25.01 -11.58 0.27
N PRO A 390 24.64 -12.78 0.73
CA PRO A 390 24.30 -13.89 -0.15
C PRO A 390 23.14 -13.50 -1.09
N LEU A 391 23.29 -13.82 -2.38
CA LEU A 391 22.24 -13.52 -3.38
C LEU A 391 20.91 -14.17 -3.02
N ALA A 392 20.95 -15.44 -2.57
CA ALA A 392 19.78 -16.19 -2.11
C ALA A 392 19.72 -16.19 -0.58
N LEU A 393 18.61 -15.76 -0.03
CA LEU A 393 18.36 -15.74 1.41
C LEU A 393 17.01 -16.37 1.75
N ARG A 394 16.99 -17.02 2.91
CA ARG A 394 15.77 -17.45 3.60
C ARG A 394 15.62 -16.66 4.88
N GLU A 395 14.59 -15.84 4.92
CA GLU A 395 14.29 -14.94 6.03
C GLU A 395 13.03 -15.44 6.75
N ARG A 396 13.04 -15.37 8.09
CA ARG A 396 11.90 -15.77 8.93
C ARG A 396 11.65 -14.73 9.99
N GLN A 397 10.38 -14.47 10.26
CA GLN A 397 9.94 -13.56 11.30
C GLN A 397 8.74 -14.14 12.02
N TRP A 398 8.76 -14.07 13.34
CA TRP A 398 7.62 -14.35 14.20
C TRP A 398 7.20 -13.09 14.91
N GLN A 399 5.90 -12.87 14.99
CA GLN A 399 5.31 -11.71 15.66
C GLN A 399 4.15 -12.15 16.53
N LEU A 400 4.15 -11.73 17.79
CA LEU A 400 2.98 -11.79 18.66
C LEU A 400 2.51 -10.36 18.90
N ALA A 401 1.36 -9.99 18.37
CA ALA A 401 0.81 -8.65 18.50
C ALA A 401 -0.40 -8.63 19.44
N ILE A 402 -0.50 -7.57 20.22
CA ILE A 402 -1.72 -7.17 20.93
C ILE A 402 -2.20 -5.87 20.28
N ARG A 403 -3.39 -5.91 19.72
CA ARG A 403 -4.05 -4.79 19.04
C ARG A 403 -5.20 -4.26 19.87
N TYR A 404 -5.27 -2.96 19.97
CA TYR A 404 -6.43 -2.22 20.45
C TYR A 404 -7.04 -1.44 19.31
N ASP A 405 -8.35 -1.56 19.09
CA ASP A 405 -9.12 -0.82 18.10
C ASP A 405 -10.39 -0.26 18.76
N LYS A 406 -10.58 1.07 18.68
CA LYS A 406 -11.76 1.77 19.20
C LYS A 406 -12.38 2.66 18.13
#